data_1dd77e068b6a09dbb8ca407a1195f3e7
#
_entry.id   1dd77e068b6a09dbb8ca407a1195f3e7
#
_cell.length_a   1.000
_cell.length_b   1.000
_cell.length_c   1.000
_cell.angle_alpha   90.00
_cell.angle_beta   90.00
_cell.angle_gamma   90.00
#
_symmetry.space_group_name_H-M   'P 1'
#
loop_
_entity.id
_entity.type
_entity.pdbx_description
1 polymer ?
#
loop_
_entity_poly.entity_id
_entity_poly.type
_entity_poly.pdbx_seq_one_letter_code
_entity_poly.pdbx_strand_id
1 'polypeptide(L)'
;PFKGPLIVLRNAKSERIHHTDQFLGLGIARVGRRQKLFHRRRVVSRVHEISRRLDLSEGRPSHKERDRGYKLSHGITFLLALAFGAPAYATDLPAPLQASDFDAFDPMQAKLGQLLFYDPILSGNQNISCATCHHSDHGSSDGLSLGVGEGGVGIGPKRTTGSGPDRIRKRIPRNAPALWNLGAREVSVMFHDGRVTRSDIYDNGFNTPAQEWLPEGLSGLLAVQALFPLTSQFEMAGDPVENEVAGAAYDRIDAVWPILAKRVRVIPEYGRMFVEAFEDVSTPDDITIVHIANALAAFEISEYQSFDSRFDRYLAGDANAFDETEQAGLELFYGEAGCVSCHSGPLLTDQRFYALMLPHFGPGRTRQWDSIVRDVGHMAVSDRLDDAYRFRTPSLRNVALTGPYGHNGAYRTLEGIVRHHLDPRGAFAAWQRDEAILPSAPWIEYKDFVSFEDSQERARLASRLDITPVTLDETQVAELVAFLETLTGSGSVKGRLGRPDAVPSGLEVQ
;
A
#
# COMPACT_ATOMS: atom_id res chain seq x y z
N PRO A 1 -51.30 -42.34 0.46
CA PRO A 1 -51.80 -41.97 -0.83
C PRO A 1 -52.66 -40.72 -0.70
N PHE A 2 -52.11 -39.59 -0.99
CA PHE A 2 -52.90 -38.40 -1.28
C PHE A 2 -52.33 -37.73 -2.54
N LYS A 3 -53.15 -37.73 -3.56
CA LYS A 3 -52.96 -37.02 -4.83
C LYS A 3 -53.31 -35.55 -4.60
N GLY A 4 -52.49 -34.62 -5.03
CA GLY A 4 -52.78 -33.20 -5.17
C GLY A 4 -52.29 -32.73 -6.55
N PRO A 5 -52.90 -31.73 -7.21
CA PRO A 5 -52.97 -31.61 -8.66
C PRO A 5 -51.80 -30.80 -9.26
N LEU A 6 -51.44 -31.25 -10.44
CA LEU A 6 -50.51 -30.64 -11.39
C LEU A 6 -51.13 -29.32 -11.93
N ILE A 7 -50.45 -28.19 -11.78
CA ILE A 7 -50.80 -26.96 -12.47
C ILE A 7 -49.83 -26.75 -13.61
N VAL A 8 -50.35 -26.88 -14.82
CA VAL A 8 -49.70 -26.57 -16.08
C VAL A 8 -49.91 -25.09 -16.37
N LEU A 9 -48.86 -24.30 -16.41
CA LEU A 9 -48.91 -22.95 -16.95
C LEU A 9 -48.36 -22.93 -18.37
N ARG A 10 -49.24 -22.54 -19.27
CA ARG A 10 -49.03 -22.38 -20.71
C ARG A 10 -48.19 -21.14 -21.03
N ASN A 11 -47.33 -21.26 -22.01
CA ASN A 11 -46.63 -20.23 -22.76
C ASN A 11 -47.54 -19.08 -23.18
N ALA A 12 -47.06 -17.85 -23.00
CA ALA A 12 -47.54 -16.66 -23.71
C ALA A 12 -46.42 -16.09 -24.58
N LYS A 13 -46.78 -15.86 -25.82
CA LYS A 13 -45.92 -15.44 -26.94
C LYS A 13 -45.44 -13.98 -26.79
N SER A 14 -44.27 -13.77 -27.37
CA SER A 14 -43.67 -12.47 -27.69
C SER A 14 -44.58 -11.66 -28.64
N GLU A 15 -44.83 -10.39 -28.30
CA GLU A 15 -45.24 -9.39 -29.29
C GLU A 15 -44.24 -8.20 -29.22
N ARG A 16 -43.72 -7.90 -30.42
CA ARG A 16 -42.96 -6.67 -30.67
C ARG A 16 -43.94 -5.50 -30.73
N ILE A 17 -43.62 -4.42 -30.05
CA ILE A 17 -44.28 -3.13 -30.30
C ILE A 17 -43.20 -2.11 -30.71
N HIS A 18 -43.29 -1.72 -31.97
CA HIS A 18 -42.72 -0.47 -32.48
C HIS A 18 -43.53 0.71 -31.95
N HIS A 19 -42.94 1.74 -31.43
CA HIS A 19 -43.57 3.04 -31.39
C HIS A 19 -42.62 4.20 -31.68
N THR A 20 -43.05 4.94 -32.61
CA THR A 20 -42.71 6.19 -33.23
C THR A 20 -42.63 7.37 -32.25
N ASP A 21 -41.76 8.32 -32.61
CA ASP A 21 -41.63 9.66 -32.10
C ASP A 21 -42.95 10.44 -32.02
N GLN A 22 -43.15 11.17 -30.91
CA GLN A 22 -43.93 12.43 -30.94
C GLN A 22 -43.36 13.45 -29.94
N PHE A 23 -42.97 14.59 -30.48
CA PHE A 23 -42.62 15.84 -29.81
C PHE A 23 -43.77 16.37 -28.98
N LEU A 24 -43.49 16.83 -27.76
CA LEU A 24 -44.19 17.93 -27.12
C LEU A 24 -43.24 18.70 -26.20
N GLY A 25 -42.94 19.95 -26.59
CA GLY A 25 -42.16 20.87 -25.81
C GLY A 25 -43.00 21.54 -24.74
N LEU A 26 -42.40 21.80 -23.60
CA LEU A 26 -42.84 22.81 -22.64
C LEU A 26 -41.65 23.29 -21.77
N GLY A 27 -41.37 24.54 -21.91
CA GLY A 27 -40.95 25.57 -20.97
C GLY A 27 -39.91 25.22 -19.90
N ILE A 28 -38.62 25.50 -20.15
CA ILE A 28 -37.64 25.63 -19.07
C ILE A 28 -37.44 27.10 -18.77
N ALA A 29 -37.86 27.52 -17.60
CA ALA A 29 -37.60 28.84 -17.04
C ALA A 29 -36.09 29.04 -16.78
N ARG A 30 -35.52 30.11 -17.29
CA ARG A 30 -34.20 30.63 -16.97
C ARG A 30 -34.19 31.19 -15.55
N VAL A 31 -33.46 30.55 -14.64
CA VAL A 31 -33.02 31.18 -13.39
C VAL A 31 -31.53 30.88 -13.17
N GLY A 32 -30.74 31.95 -13.07
CA GLY A 32 -29.56 31.96 -12.23
C GLY A 32 -28.16 31.75 -12.83
N ARG A 33 -27.79 32.46 -13.93
CA ARG A 33 -26.36 32.77 -14.16
C ARG A 33 -26.02 34.10 -13.47
N ARG A 34 -25.66 34.06 -12.20
CA ARG A 34 -24.96 35.18 -11.51
C ARG A 34 -24.41 34.77 -10.14
N GLN A 35 -23.41 33.85 -10.11
CA GLN A 35 -22.60 33.67 -8.87
C GLN A 35 -21.27 32.88 -9.06
N LYS A 36 -20.64 32.89 -10.23
CA LYS A 36 -19.30 32.29 -10.42
C LYS A 36 -18.24 33.22 -11.04
N LEU A 37 -18.28 34.51 -10.76
CA LEU A 37 -17.31 35.46 -11.33
C LEU A 37 -16.56 36.30 -10.26
N PHE A 38 -16.60 35.95 -8.97
CA PHE A 38 -15.92 36.75 -7.91
C PHE A 38 -14.69 36.04 -7.27
N HIS A 39 -14.37 34.81 -7.62
CA HIS A 39 -13.22 34.11 -6.99
C HIS A 39 -11.96 34.01 -7.87
N ARG A 40 -11.98 34.48 -9.11
CA ARG A 40 -10.80 34.44 -10.01
C ARG A 40 -9.95 35.70 -10.06
N ARG A 41 -10.24 36.74 -9.30
CA ARG A 41 -9.46 38.02 -9.32
C ARG A 41 -8.55 38.26 -8.12
N ARG A 42 -8.43 37.35 -7.16
CA ARG A 42 -7.51 37.53 -5.99
C ARG A 42 -6.22 36.70 -6.03
N VAL A 43 -6.05 35.79 -6.98
CA VAL A 43 -4.85 34.93 -7.05
C VAL A 43 -3.80 35.49 -8.03
N VAL A 44 -4.15 36.38 -8.94
CA VAL A 44 -3.20 36.91 -9.95
C VAL A 44 -2.40 38.13 -9.46
N SER A 45 -2.77 38.77 -8.34
CA SER A 45 -2.07 39.98 -7.84
C SER A 45 -0.88 39.72 -6.89
N ARG A 46 -0.61 38.47 -6.51
CA ARG A 46 0.54 38.15 -5.61
C ARG A 46 1.77 37.57 -6.31
N VAL A 47 1.70 37.27 -7.57
CA VAL A 47 2.84 36.72 -8.34
C VAL A 47 3.68 37.83 -9.00
N HIS A 48 3.21 39.06 -9.08
CA HIS A 48 3.93 40.17 -9.71
C HIS A 48 4.81 41.02 -8.79
N GLU A 49 4.83 40.76 -7.49
CA GLU A 49 5.58 41.57 -6.50
C GLU A 49 6.89 40.91 -6.02
N ILE A 50 7.18 39.67 -6.41
CA ILE A 50 8.43 38.97 -6.07
C ILE A 50 9.50 39.07 -7.17
N SER A 51 9.17 39.55 -8.36
CA SER A 51 10.10 39.61 -9.51
C SER A 51 10.90 40.93 -9.60
N ARG A 52 10.84 41.84 -8.63
CA ARG A 52 11.49 43.16 -8.70
C ARG A 52 12.62 43.41 -7.69
N ARG A 53 13.19 42.38 -7.09
CA ARG A 53 14.29 42.56 -6.12
C ARG A 53 15.49 41.63 -6.30
N LEU A 54 15.90 41.34 -7.50
CA LEU A 54 17.22 40.75 -7.78
C LEU A 54 17.72 41.21 -9.14
N ASP A 55 18.10 42.49 -9.19
CA ASP A 55 18.93 43.05 -10.24
C ASP A 55 20.22 43.47 -9.56
N LEU A 56 21.28 42.71 -9.72
CA LEU A 56 22.67 43.14 -9.42
C LEU A 56 23.55 42.80 -10.59
N SER A 57 23.98 43.87 -11.16
CA SER A 57 24.85 44.13 -12.30
C SER A 57 26.20 43.39 -12.28
N GLU A 58 26.62 43.14 -13.49
CA GLU A 58 27.91 42.73 -14.01
C GLU A 58 29.14 43.41 -13.37
N GLY A 59 30.23 42.66 -13.29
CA GLY A 59 31.56 43.14 -13.06
C GLY A 59 32.62 42.13 -13.43
N ARG A 60 33.06 42.12 -14.73
CA ARG A 60 34.31 41.46 -15.12
C ARG A 60 35.50 42.32 -14.70
N PRO A 61 36.64 41.71 -14.34
CA PRO A 61 37.92 42.23 -14.78
C PRO A 61 38.82 41.22 -15.48
N SER A 62 39.58 41.82 -16.39
CA SER A 62 40.48 41.29 -17.40
C SER A 62 41.81 40.73 -16.86
N HIS A 63 42.40 39.88 -17.72
CA HIS A 63 43.77 39.37 -17.73
C HIS A 63 44.86 40.39 -17.38
N LYS A 64 45.87 39.96 -16.62
CA LYS A 64 47.29 40.20 -16.90
C LYS A 64 48.19 39.14 -16.28
N GLU A 65 48.99 38.52 -17.11
CA GLU A 65 50.17 37.70 -16.84
C GLU A 65 51.15 38.38 -15.91
N ARG A 66 51.84 37.62 -15.06
CA ARG A 66 53.25 37.83 -14.71
C ARG A 66 53.90 36.48 -14.34
N ASP A 67 54.80 36.08 -15.21
CA ASP A 67 55.92 35.14 -14.99
C ASP A 67 56.75 35.54 -13.80
N ARG A 68 57.13 34.57 -12.95
CA ARG A 68 58.45 34.49 -12.27
C ARG A 68 58.75 33.07 -11.85
N GLY A 69 59.72 32.49 -12.52
CA GLY A 69 60.33 31.23 -12.16
C GLY A 69 61.11 31.27 -10.88
N TYR A 70 61.17 30.13 -10.21
CA TYR A 70 62.28 29.75 -9.28
C TYR A 70 62.66 28.30 -9.45
N LYS A 71 63.98 28.08 -9.44
CA LYS A 71 64.69 26.86 -9.77
C LYS A 71 64.61 25.77 -8.69
N LEU A 72 64.83 24.55 -9.18
CA LEU A 72 65.14 23.31 -8.47
C LEU A 72 65.99 23.40 -7.21
N SER A 73 65.69 22.57 -6.20
CA SER A 73 66.69 21.62 -5.69
C SER A 73 66.09 20.59 -4.72
N HIS A 74 66.60 19.37 -4.82
CA HIS A 74 66.79 18.27 -3.86
C HIS A 74 65.63 17.31 -3.58
N GLY A 75 65.92 16.09 -3.96
CA GLY A 75 65.18 14.89 -3.82
C GLY A 75 64.83 14.47 -2.41
N ILE A 76 63.65 13.97 -2.29
CA ILE A 76 63.23 13.09 -1.17
C ILE A 76 62.52 11.93 -1.84
N THR A 77 63.15 10.75 -1.71
CA THR A 77 62.60 9.46 -2.10
C THR A 77 61.38 9.17 -1.23
N PHE A 78 60.16 9.34 -1.74
CA PHE A 78 58.95 8.88 -1.09
C PHE A 78 58.70 7.41 -1.47
N LEU A 79 58.84 6.52 -0.51
CA LEU A 79 58.29 5.19 -0.55
C LEU A 79 56.76 5.34 -0.65
N LEU A 80 56.19 5.08 -1.82
CA LEU A 80 54.76 4.85 -1.97
C LEU A 80 54.44 3.52 -1.31
N ALA A 81 53.95 3.57 -0.07
CA ALA A 81 53.13 2.50 0.48
C ALA A 81 51.77 2.61 -0.27
N LEU A 82 51.52 1.63 -1.16
CA LEU A 82 50.21 1.38 -1.71
C LEU A 82 49.29 0.94 -0.56
N ALA A 83 48.70 1.91 0.14
CA ALA A 83 47.50 1.68 0.90
C ALA A 83 46.40 1.48 -0.15
N PHE A 84 45.95 0.25 -0.34
CA PHE A 84 44.66 -0.02 -0.94
C PHE A 84 43.61 0.66 -0.05
N GLY A 85 43.29 1.90 -0.38
CA GLY A 85 42.14 2.58 0.17
C GLY A 85 40.90 1.83 -0.32
N ALA A 86 40.20 1.19 0.61
CA ALA A 86 38.83 0.77 0.38
C ALA A 86 38.04 1.99 -0.14
N PRO A 87 37.20 1.83 -1.14
CA PRO A 87 36.35 2.92 -1.63
C PRO A 87 35.47 3.36 -0.45
N ALA A 88 35.65 4.59 0.01
CA ALA A 88 34.81 5.21 1.01
C ALA A 88 33.45 5.52 0.38
N TYR A 89 32.60 4.52 0.25
CA TYR A 89 31.15 4.73 0.16
C TYR A 89 30.61 4.75 1.61
N ALA A 90 30.93 5.82 2.35
CA ALA A 90 30.32 6.08 3.62
C ALA A 90 28.95 6.73 3.40
N THR A 91 27.97 5.95 2.96
CA THR A 91 26.59 6.24 3.31
C THR A 91 26.45 5.79 4.76
N ASP A 92 26.21 6.75 5.68
CA ASP A 92 26.04 6.44 7.09
C ASP A 92 24.89 5.42 7.24
N LEU A 93 25.17 4.32 7.95
CA LEU A 93 24.15 3.37 8.33
C LEU A 93 23.09 4.07 9.20
N PRO A 94 21.81 3.71 9.12
CA PRO A 94 20.79 4.30 9.94
C PRO A 94 20.99 3.97 11.41
N ALA A 95 20.40 4.77 12.30
CA ALA A 95 20.28 4.39 13.70
C ALA A 95 19.38 3.14 13.85
N PRO A 96 19.64 2.26 14.83
CA PRO A 96 18.75 1.15 15.11
C PRO A 96 17.38 1.63 15.55
N LEU A 97 16.31 0.97 15.08
CA LEU A 97 14.94 1.25 15.53
C LEU A 97 14.79 0.96 17.02
N GLN A 98 13.96 1.77 17.67
CA GLN A 98 13.64 1.64 19.09
C GLN A 98 12.12 1.74 19.29
N ALA A 99 11.62 1.29 20.44
CA ALA A 99 10.20 1.40 20.79
C ALA A 99 9.70 2.87 20.79
N SER A 100 10.57 3.83 21.08
CA SER A 100 10.27 5.27 21.03
C SER A 100 10.01 5.80 19.61
N ASP A 101 10.37 5.08 18.58
CA ASP A 101 10.17 5.50 17.18
C ASP A 101 8.74 5.20 16.69
N PHE A 102 7.97 4.49 17.50
CA PHE A 102 6.59 4.14 17.20
C PHE A 102 5.59 5.06 17.92
N ASP A 103 4.40 5.18 17.35
CA ASP A 103 3.28 5.83 18.03
C ASP A 103 2.93 5.05 19.31
N ALA A 104 2.55 5.80 20.35
CA ALA A 104 2.08 5.21 21.57
C ALA A 104 0.69 4.56 21.36
N PHE A 105 0.40 3.49 22.09
CA PHE A 105 -0.89 2.83 22.07
C PHE A 105 -1.34 2.47 23.50
N ASP A 106 -2.65 2.38 23.69
CA ASP A 106 -3.23 1.84 24.92
C ASP A 106 -3.37 0.32 24.80
N PRO A 107 -2.90 -0.47 25.79
CA PRO A 107 -2.98 -1.94 25.75
C PRO A 107 -4.43 -2.49 25.73
N MET A 108 -5.40 -1.78 26.33
CA MET A 108 -6.81 -2.18 26.30
C MET A 108 -7.41 -1.95 24.91
N GLN A 109 -7.08 -0.81 24.28
CA GLN A 109 -7.43 -0.54 22.88
C GLN A 109 -6.78 -1.55 21.95
N ALA A 110 -5.51 -1.91 22.15
CA ALA A 110 -4.83 -2.92 21.36
C ALA A 110 -5.49 -4.30 21.48
N LYS A 111 -5.91 -4.69 22.68
CA LYS A 111 -6.64 -5.95 22.89
C LYS A 111 -8.02 -5.96 22.24
N LEU A 112 -8.74 -4.85 22.31
CA LEU A 112 -10.00 -4.64 21.60
C LEU A 112 -9.81 -4.68 20.08
N GLY A 113 -8.77 -4.00 19.58
CA GLY A 113 -8.39 -3.97 18.17
C GLY A 113 -8.01 -5.37 17.64
N GLN A 114 -7.34 -6.21 18.44
CA GLN A 114 -7.08 -7.61 18.10
C GLN A 114 -8.38 -8.35 17.76
N LEU A 115 -9.38 -8.26 18.64
CA LEU A 115 -10.66 -8.94 18.43
C LEU A 115 -11.35 -8.43 17.15
N LEU A 116 -11.39 -7.10 16.95
CA LEU A 116 -11.97 -6.48 15.74
C LEU A 116 -11.23 -6.85 14.46
N PHE A 117 -9.90 -6.99 14.50
CA PHE A 117 -9.07 -7.35 13.36
C PHE A 117 -9.35 -8.76 12.84
N TYR A 118 -9.68 -9.68 13.74
CA TYR A 118 -10.02 -11.07 13.43
C TYR A 118 -11.53 -11.34 13.31
N ASP A 119 -12.37 -10.34 13.60
CA ASP A 119 -13.83 -10.48 13.56
C ASP A 119 -14.39 -10.07 12.19
N PRO A 120 -15.11 -10.96 11.48
CA PRO A 120 -15.77 -10.61 10.23
C PRO A 120 -16.89 -9.57 10.33
N ILE A 121 -17.31 -9.16 11.52
CA ILE A 121 -18.42 -8.22 11.76
C ILE A 121 -18.29 -6.90 10.99
N LEU A 122 -17.05 -6.49 10.69
CA LEU A 122 -16.77 -5.24 9.97
C LEU A 122 -16.89 -5.37 8.45
N SER A 123 -17.12 -6.55 7.89
CA SER A 123 -17.37 -6.72 6.46
C SER A 123 -18.86 -6.69 6.11
N GLY A 124 -19.18 -6.41 4.86
CA GLY A 124 -20.57 -6.29 4.39
C GLY A 124 -21.39 -7.53 4.68
N ASN A 125 -20.91 -8.69 4.24
CA ASN A 125 -21.55 -10.00 4.38
C ASN A 125 -21.10 -10.77 5.65
N GLN A 126 -20.29 -10.15 6.54
CA GLN A 126 -19.79 -10.73 7.78
C GLN A 126 -19.05 -12.06 7.58
N ASN A 127 -18.27 -12.17 6.53
CA ASN A 127 -17.58 -13.39 6.09
C ASN A 127 -16.09 -13.20 5.82
N ILE A 128 -15.56 -11.97 6.00
CA ILE A 128 -14.15 -11.64 5.82
C ILE A 128 -13.71 -10.63 6.87
N SER A 129 -12.51 -10.80 7.41
CA SER A 129 -11.89 -9.92 8.42
C SER A 129 -10.59 -9.30 7.87
N CYS A 130 -9.96 -8.38 8.61
CA CYS A 130 -8.63 -7.86 8.26
C CYS A 130 -7.61 -9.00 8.20
N ALA A 131 -7.68 -9.95 9.16
CA ALA A 131 -6.80 -11.11 9.24
C ALA A 131 -6.91 -12.05 8.03
N THR A 132 -7.99 -12.02 7.28
CA THR A 132 -8.14 -12.83 6.05
C THR A 132 -7.05 -12.52 5.03
N CYS A 133 -6.68 -11.24 4.88
CA CYS A 133 -5.65 -10.78 3.93
C CYS A 133 -4.35 -10.39 4.62
N HIS A 134 -4.37 -10.16 5.94
CA HIS A 134 -3.21 -9.76 6.74
C HIS A 134 -2.96 -10.76 7.89
N HIS A 135 -2.73 -12.02 7.52
CA HIS A 135 -2.61 -13.10 8.49
C HIS A 135 -1.19 -13.20 9.06
N SER A 136 -1.08 -13.39 10.38
CA SER A 136 0.22 -13.50 11.07
C SER A 136 1.08 -14.63 10.54
N ASP A 137 0.49 -15.79 10.17
CA ASP A 137 1.21 -16.95 9.65
C ASP A 137 1.79 -16.74 8.23
N HIS A 138 1.41 -15.64 7.57
CA HIS A 138 1.88 -15.27 6.23
C HIS A 138 2.59 -13.91 6.21
N GLY A 139 3.34 -13.58 7.27
CA GLY A 139 4.09 -12.34 7.35
C GLY A 139 3.23 -11.07 7.38
N SER A 140 2.00 -11.15 7.91
CA SER A 140 0.98 -10.09 7.86
C SER A 140 0.50 -9.73 6.44
N SER A 141 0.57 -10.67 5.50
CA SER A 141 0.05 -10.65 4.13
C SER A 141 -0.84 -11.88 3.91
N ASP A 142 -1.21 -12.20 2.66
CA ASP A 142 -2.00 -13.38 2.30
C ASP A 142 -1.21 -14.43 1.50
N GLY A 143 0.03 -14.14 1.12
CA GLY A 143 0.88 -15.01 0.32
C GLY A 143 0.39 -15.21 -1.12
N LEU A 144 -0.54 -14.37 -1.61
CA LEU A 144 -1.07 -14.38 -2.97
C LEU A 144 -0.51 -13.18 -3.76
N SER A 145 -0.36 -13.32 -5.07
CA SER A 145 0.02 -12.18 -5.92
C SER A 145 -1.06 -11.10 -5.91
N LEU A 146 -2.30 -11.51 -6.15
CA LEU A 146 -3.47 -10.64 -6.03
C LEU A 146 -4.42 -11.25 -5.02
N GLY A 147 -4.80 -10.48 -4.02
CA GLY A 147 -5.68 -10.92 -2.96
C GLY A 147 -7.04 -11.40 -3.46
N VAL A 148 -7.64 -12.29 -2.70
CA VAL A 148 -9.00 -12.79 -2.89
C VAL A 148 -9.86 -12.27 -1.75
N GLY A 149 -10.66 -11.24 -2.02
CA GLY A 149 -11.52 -10.61 -1.03
C GLY A 149 -12.88 -11.27 -0.88
N GLU A 150 -13.94 -10.45 -0.92
CA GLU A 150 -15.32 -10.87 -0.77
C GLU A 150 -15.71 -11.99 -1.74
N GLY A 151 -16.33 -13.05 -1.23
CA GLY A 151 -16.68 -14.27 -1.96
C GLY A 151 -15.60 -15.36 -1.96
N GLY A 152 -14.39 -15.08 -1.44
CA GLY A 152 -13.34 -16.08 -1.27
C GLY A 152 -13.53 -16.94 -0.01
N VAL A 153 -12.95 -18.15 0.00
CA VAL A 153 -13.06 -19.11 1.11
C VAL A 153 -11.67 -19.62 1.52
N GLY A 154 -11.41 -19.64 2.83
CA GLY A 154 -10.13 -20.05 3.42
C GLY A 154 -9.16 -18.89 3.62
N ILE A 155 -7.91 -19.17 3.98
CA ILE A 155 -6.88 -18.20 4.37
C ILE A 155 -5.58 -18.50 3.65
N GLY A 156 -4.79 -17.44 3.40
CA GLY A 156 -3.46 -17.53 2.84
C GLY A 156 -3.39 -18.14 1.44
N PRO A 157 -2.28 -18.78 1.05
CA PRO A 157 -2.14 -19.37 -0.28
C PRO A 157 -3.15 -20.47 -0.62
N LYS A 158 -3.85 -21.00 0.38
CA LYS A 158 -4.95 -21.98 0.20
C LYS A 158 -6.31 -21.34 0.00
N ARG A 159 -6.43 -20.02 0.09
CA ARG A 159 -7.67 -19.30 -0.12
C ARG A 159 -8.15 -19.51 -1.55
N THR A 160 -9.39 -19.94 -1.70
CA THR A 160 -10.04 -20.19 -3.00
C THR A 160 -10.91 -19.00 -3.40
N THR A 161 -11.25 -18.93 -4.66
CA THR A 161 -12.10 -17.88 -5.25
C THR A 161 -13.60 -18.09 -5.02
N GLY A 162 -13.96 -19.06 -4.16
CA GLY A 162 -15.34 -19.43 -3.89
C GLY A 162 -16.03 -20.17 -5.02
N SER A 163 -17.32 -20.41 -4.87
CA SER A 163 -18.13 -21.16 -5.85
C SER A 163 -19.57 -20.65 -5.89
N GLY A 164 -20.32 -21.03 -6.92
CA GLY A 164 -21.73 -20.65 -7.06
C GLY A 164 -21.93 -19.14 -7.30
N PRO A 165 -23.05 -18.57 -6.81
CA PRO A 165 -23.37 -17.15 -6.98
C PRO A 165 -22.47 -16.23 -6.13
N ASP A 166 -21.96 -16.72 -4.97
CA ASP A 166 -21.20 -15.93 -3.99
C ASP A 166 -19.69 -15.91 -4.28
N ARG A 167 -19.25 -16.55 -5.38
CA ARG A 167 -17.84 -16.53 -5.82
C ARG A 167 -17.36 -15.12 -6.13
N ILE A 168 -16.05 -14.87 -6.01
CA ILE A 168 -15.48 -13.58 -6.38
C ILE A 168 -15.86 -13.16 -7.80
N ARG A 169 -16.08 -11.89 -8.02
CA ARG A 169 -16.37 -11.30 -9.33
C ARG A 169 -15.18 -10.58 -9.94
N LYS A 170 -14.21 -10.26 -9.09
CA LYS A 170 -12.97 -9.57 -9.46
C LYS A 170 -11.88 -9.93 -8.46
N ARG A 171 -10.62 -10.04 -8.89
CA ARG A 171 -9.47 -10.10 -8.00
C ARG A 171 -9.23 -8.72 -7.38
N ILE A 172 -8.62 -8.69 -6.20
CA ILE A 172 -8.08 -7.45 -5.64
C ILE A 172 -6.93 -6.99 -6.56
N PRO A 173 -6.86 -5.70 -6.91
CA PRO A 173 -5.93 -5.24 -7.95
C PRO A 173 -4.45 -5.29 -7.57
N ARG A 174 -4.13 -5.44 -6.29
CA ARG A 174 -2.75 -5.42 -5.79
C ARG A 174 -2.52 -6.48 -4.73
N ASN A 175 -1.24 -6.75 -4.47
CA ASN A 175 -0.80 -7.59 -3.37
C ASN A 175 -1.21 -6.97 -2.02
N ALA A 176 -1.59 -7.81 -1.06
CA ALA A 176 -1.84 -7.39 0.32
C ALA A 176 -0.50 -6.98 0.97
N PRO A 177 -0.28 -5.69 1.28
CA PRO A 177 0.98 -5.25 1.83
C PRO A 177 1.16 -5.76 3.26
N ALA A 178 2.38 -6.13 3.62
CA ALA A 178 2.69 -6.43 5.01
C ALA A 178 2.49 -5.22 5.93
N LEU A 179 2.12 -5.47 7.19
CA LEU A 179 1.81 -4.43 8.18
C LEU A 179 2.99 -4.06 9.08
N TRP A 180 4.16 -4.70 8.89
CA TRP A 180 5.33 -4.49 9.73
C TRP A 180 5.76 -3.03 9.78
N ASN A 181 5.90 -2.51 11.00
CA ASN A 181 6.42 -1.19 11.32
C ASN A 181 5.63 0.00 10.74
N LEU A 182 4.39 -0.22 10.29
CA LEU A 182 3.56 0.89 9.78
C LEU A 182 3.12 1.88 10.88
N GLY A 183 3.24 1.51 12.15
CA GLY A 183 3.03 2.39 13.29
C GLY A 183 4.24 3.25 13.66
N ALA A 184 5.34 3.20 12.90
CA ALA A 184 6.48 4.09 13.12
C ALA A 184 6.12 5.53 12.73
N ARG A 185 6.57 6.50 13.57
CA ARG A 185 6.23 7.95 13.42
C ARG A 185 6.71 8.56 12.11
N GLU A 186 7.77 8.01 11.52
CA GLU A 186 8.28 8.46 10.23
C GLU A 186 7.40 8.03 9.04
N VAL A 187 6.46 7.09 9.23
CA VAL A 187 5.51 6.69 8.17
C VAL A 187 4.57 7.84 7.88
N SER A 188 4.59 8.32 6.66
CA SER A 188 3.83 9.48 6.19
C SER A 188 2.87 9.16 5.03
N VAL A 189 3.00 7.96 4.44
CA VAL A 189 2.28 7.55 3.23
C VAL A 189 1.83 6.11 3.34
N MET A 190 0.55 5.85 3.08
CA MET A 190 -0.06 4.51 3.07
C MET A 190 -0.52 4.10 1.68
N PHE A 191 -0.67 2.79 1.47
CA PHE A 191 -0.98 2.12 0.23
C PHE A 191 0.16 2.19 -0.81
N HIS A 192 0.12 1.31 -1.81
CA HIS A 192 1.10 1.27 -2.90
C HIS A 192 1.07 2.53 -3.78
N ASP A 193 -0.08 3.20 -3.86
CA ASP A 193 -0.28 4.42 -4.67
C ASP A 193 -0.23 5.72 -3.87
N GLY A 194 -0.10 5.65 -2.55
CA GLY A 194 0.00 6.84 -1.69
C GLY A 194 -1.31 7.61 -1.53
N ARG A 195 -2.48 6.94 -1.66
CA ARG A 195 -3.78 7.60 -1.58
C ARG A 195 -4.20 8.04 -0.17
N VAL A 196 -3.41 7.71 0.85
CA VAL A 196 -3.59 8.18 2.23
C VAL A 196 -2.26 8.77 2.71
N THR A 197 -2.26 10.06 3.02
CA THR A 197 -1.09 10.81 3.49
C THR A 197 -1.50 11.83 4.55
N ARG A 198 -0.55 12.26 5.40
CA ARG A 198 -0.71 13.46 6.21
C ARG A 198 -0.78 14.69 5.30
N SER A 199 -1.63 15.66 5.60
CA SER A 199 -1.84 16.84 4.75
C SER A 199 -2.52 17.97 5.51
N ASP A 200 -2.18 19.21 5.16
CA ASP A 200 -2.82 20.42 5.66
C ASP A 200 -3.95 20.93 4.73
N ILE A 201 -4.35 20.12 3.72
CA ILE A 201 -5.39 20.51 2.76
C ILE A 201 -6.76 20.47 3.41
N TYR A 202 -7.00 19.49 4.28
CA TYR A 202 -8.26 19.30 5.01
C TYR A 202 -8.03 19.47 6.51
N ASP A 203 -9.01 19.98 7.21
CA ASP A 203 -8.97 20.24 8.67
C ASP A 203 -8.77 18.94 9.49
N ASN A 204 -9.16 17.79 8.93
CA ASN A 204 -8.94 16.48 9.53
C ASN A 204 -7.46 16.03 9.52
N GLY A 205 -6.55 16.78 8.88
CA GLY A 205 -5.11 16.53 8.87
C GLY A 205 -4.62 15.47 7.86
N PHE A 206 -5.49 14.98 6.98
CA PHE A 206 -5.16 13.90 6.04
C PHE A 206 -5.69 14.16 4.64
N ASN A 207 -4.90 13.79 3.62
CA ASN A 207 -5.37 13.67 2.24
C ASN A 207 -5.75 12.21 1.95
N THR A 208 -7.02 11.96 1.65
CA THR A 208 -7.59 10.63 1.47
C THR A 208 -8.67 10.62 0.40
N PRO A 209 -9.12 9.45 -0.07
CA PRO A 209 -10.30 9.37 -0.95
C PRO A 209 -11.60 9.90 -0.35
N ALA A 210 -11.68 10.04 0.98
CA ALA A 210 -12.83 10.58 1.68
C ALA A 210 -12.80 12.11 1.80
N GLN A 211 -11.64 12.72 1.58
CA GLN A 211 -11.48 14.19 1.62
C GLN A 211 -12.02 14.79 2.93
N GLU A 212 -12.90 15.81 2.84
CA GLU A 212 -13.55 16.47 3.97
C GLU A 212 -14.54 15.57 4.74
N TRP A 213 -14.94 14.44 4.18
CA TRP A 213 -15.86 13.49 4.82
C TRP A 213 -15.16 12.52 5.79
N LEU A 214 -13.83 12.55 5.86
CA LEU A 214 -13.09 11.74 6.84
C LEU A 214 -13.42 12.25 8.25
N PRO A 215 -13.84 11.39 9.19
CA PRO A 215 -14.18 11.83 10.54
C PRO A 215 -12.94 12.33 11.29
N GLU A 216 -13.15 13.32 12.15
CA GLU A 216 -12.14 13.82 13.07
C GLU A 216 -11.87 12.83 14.23
N GLY A 217 -10.72 12.97 14.91
CA GLY A 217 -10.38 12.17 16.09
C GLY A 217 -9.65 10.86 15.80
N LEU A 218 -9.29 10.59 14.53
CA LEU A 218 -8.46 9.45 14.18
C LEU A 218 -7.03 9.63 14.71
N SER A 219 -6.50 8.62 15.39
CA SER A 219 -5.21 8.67 16.11
C SER A 219 -3.97 8.77 15.21
N GLY A 220 -4.07 8.40 13.93
CA GLY A 220 -2.97 8.46 12.99
C GLY A 220 -3.27 7.78 11.66
N LEU A 221 -2.23 7.63 10.83
CA LEU A 221 -2.36 7.07 9.48
C LEU A 221 -2.90 5.64 9.46
N LEU A 222 -2.58 4.79 10.45
CA LEU A 222 -3.12 3.45 10.55
C LEU A 222 -4.63 3.46 10.77
N ALA A 223 -5.12 4.29 11.73
CA ALA A 223 -6.56 4.43 11.95
C ALA A 223 -7.29 4.94 10.70
N VAL A 224 -6.69 5.92 9.99
CA VAL A 224 -7.23 6.43 8.72
C VAL A 224 -7.27 5.33 7.67
N GLN A 225 -6.17 4.58 7.51
CA GLN A 225 -6.06 3.52 6.50
C GLN A 225 -7.10 2.41 6.72
N ALA A 226 -7.33 2.00 7.97
CA ALA A 226 -8.25 0.92 8.34
C ALA A 226 -9.71 1.15 7.87
N LEU A 227 -10.10 2.40 7.61
CA LEU A 227 -11.45 2.76 7.15
C LEU A 227 -11.73 2.39 5.68
N PHE A 228 -10.71 2.28 4.82
CA PHE A 228 -10.91 2.16 3.37
C PHE A 228 -11.21 0.74 2.89
N PRO A 229 -10.58 -0.34 3.38
CA PRO A 229 -10.96 -1.70 3.02
C PRO A 229 -12.43 -2.01 3.31
N LEU A 230 -12.98 -1.45 4.41
CA LEU A 230 -14.38 -1.59 4.82
C LEU A 230 -15.39 -1.07 3.77
N THR A 231 -14.95 -0.16 2.92
CA THR A 231 -15.77 0.49 1.88
C THR A 231 -15.52 -0.09 0.49
N SER A 232 -14.55 -0.96 0.35
CA SER A 232 -14.14 -1.53 -0.94
C SER A 232 -15.02 -2.73 -1.32
N GLN A 233 -15.70 -2.63 -2.46
CA GLN A 233 -16.63 -3.63 -2.98
C GLN A 233 -16.02 -5.04 -3.01
N PHE A 234 -14.81 -5.18 -3.56
CA PHE A 234 -14.17 -6.48 -3.78
C PHE A 234 -13.25 -6.91 -2.63
N GLU A 235 -13.02 -6.04 -1.65
CA GLU A 235 -12.25 -6.37 -0.45
C GLU A 235 -13.20 -6.85 0.66
N MET A 236 -14.00 -5.97 1.26
CA MET A 236 -14.80 -6.28 2.44
C MET A 236 -16.28 -5.87 2.34
N ALA A 237 -16.68 -4.95 1.46
CA ALA A 237 -18.06 -4.43 1.44
C ALA A 237 -19.06 -5.38 0.77
N GLY A 238 -18.66 -6.07 -0.29
CA GLY A 238 -19.56 -6.88 -1.13
C GLY A 238 -20.27 -6.10 -2.22
N ASP A 239 -21.21 -6.73 -2.92
CA ASP A 239 -21.96 -6.11 -4.01
C ASP A 239 -23.09 -5.21 -3.48
N PRO A 240 -23.39 -4.07 -4.15
CA PRO A 240 -24.35 -3.06 -3.66
C PRO A 240 -25.75 -3.56 -3.35
N VAL A 241 -26.16 -4.70 -3.90
CA VAL A 241 -27.50 -5.28 -3.69
C VAL A 241 -27.53 -6.41 -2.64
N GLU A 242 -26.36 -6.77 -2.08
CA GLU A 242 -26.25 -7.90 -1.16
C GLU A 242 -26.49 -7.51 0.29
N ASN A 243 -26.03 -6.34 0.69
CA ASN A 243 -26.08 -5.88 2.07
C ASN A 243 -26.12 -4.34 2.16
N GLU A 244 -26.46 -3.82 3.36
CA GLU A 244 -26.57 -2.38 3.60
C GLU A 244 -25.21 -1.64 3.54
N VAL A 245 -24.09 -2.31 3.87
CA VAL A 245 -22.75 -1.72 3.81
C VAL A 245 -22.36 -1.46 2.36
N ALA A 246 -22.50 -2.46 1.52
CA ALA A 246 -22.21 -2.35 0.09
C ALA A 246 -23.13 -1.33 -0.62
N GLY A 247 -24.42 -1.30 -0.25
CA GLY A 247 -25.37 -0.30 -0.74
C GLY A 247 -24.94 1.12 -0.37
N ALA A 248 -24.54 1.34 0.89
CA ALA A 248 -24.03 2.63 1.36
C ALA A 248 -22.70 3.02 0.68
N ALA A 249 -21.76 2.09 0.53
CA ALA A 249 -20.47 2.31 -0.12
C ALA A 249 -20.62 2.74 -1.60
N TYR A 250 -21.64 2.22 -2.28
CA TYR A 250 -21.93 2.58 -3.66
C TYR A 250 -22.41 4.03 -3.79
N ASP A 251 -23.14 4.53 -2.80
CA ASP A 251 -23.66 5.91 -2.79
C ASP A 251 -22.59 6.89 -2.29
N ARG A 252 -22.07 6.69 -1.07
CA ARG A 252 -21.07 7.56 -0.45
C ARG A 252 -20.17 6.75 0.51
N ILE A 253 -18.87 7.00 0.43
CA ILE A 253 -17.87 6.27 1.22
C ILE A 253 -18.08 6.41 2.74
N ASP A 254 -18.44 7.60 3.22
CA ASP A 254 -18.65 7.90 4.63
C ASP A 254 -19.97 7.32 5.18
N ALA A 255 -20.93 6.98 4.32
CA ALA A 255 -22.21 6.39 4.73
C ALA A 255 -22.07 4.95 5.29
N VAL A 256 -20.94 4.28 5.00
CA VAL A 256 -20.61 2.95 5.51
C VAL A 256 -20.35 2.95 7.03
N TRP A 257 -19.63 3.94 7.50
CA TRP A 257 -19.05 3.94 8.84
C TRP A 257 -20.06 3.94 9.99
N PRO A 258 -21.16 4.72 9.94
CA PRO A 258 -22.21 4.63 10.96
C PRO A 258 -22.91 3.27 11.03
N ILE A 259 -23.03 2.57 9.89
CA ILE A 259 -23.63 1.22 9.83
C ILE A 259 -22.73 0.23 10.58
N LEU A 260 -21.43 0.24 10.31
CA LEU A 260 -20.47 -0.64 10.97
C LEU A 260 -20.37 -0.36 12.48
N ALA A 261 -20.34 0.92 12.88
CA ALA A 261 -20.36 1.30 14.29
C ALA A 261 -21.62 0.77 15.00
N LYS A 262 -22.78 0.85 14.36
CA LYS A 262 -24.04 0.31 14.90
C LYS A 262 -23.98 -1.21 15.07
N ARG A 263 -23.38 -1.95 14.13
CA ARG A 263 -23.20 -3.41 14.25
C ARG A 263 -22.38 -3.79 15.50
N VAL A 264 -21.30 -3.07 15.75
CA VAL A 264 -20.44 -3.28 16.93
C VAL A 264 -21.16 -2.92 18.23
N ARG A 265 -21.91 -1.80 18.26
CA ARG A 265 -22.67 -1.35 19.45
C ARG A 265 -23.65 -2.37 19.99
N VAL A 266 -24.30 -3.16 19.13
CA VAL A 266 -25.31 -4.12 19.54
C VAL A 266 -24.74 -5.40 20.16
N ILE A 267 -23.43 -5.61 20.10
CA ILE A 267 -22.74 -6.73 20.74
C ILE A 267 -22.38 -6.32 22.18
N PRO A 268 -23.00 -6.91 23.21
CA PRO A 268 -22.83 -6.45 24.60
C PRO A 268 -21.39 -6.49 25.10
N GLU A 269 -20.61 -7.48 24.66
CA GLU A 269 -19.21 -7.61 25.05
C GLU A 269 -18.35 -6.52 24.43
N TYR A 270 -18.51 -6.20 23.15
CA TYR A 270 -17.86 -5.03 22.55
C TYR A 270 -18.25 -3.74 23.26
N GLY A 271 -19.56 -3.53 23.51
CA GLY A 271 -20.04 -2.34 24.23
C GLY A 271 -19.30 -2.13 25.55
N ARG A 272 -19.16 -3.17 26.38
CA ARG A 272 -18.43 -3.12 27.65
C ARG A 272 -16.92 -2.82 27.43
N MET A 273 -16.28 -3.50 26.48
CA MET A 273 -14.86 -3.31 26.22
C MET A 273 -14.52 -1.90 25.72
N PHE A 274 -15.39 -1.30 24.91
CA PHE A 274 -15.21 0.10 24.46
C PHE A 274 -15.34 1.09 25.61
N VAL A 275 -16.32 0.92 26.52
CA VAL A 275 -16.47 1.75 27.73
C VAL A 275 -15.24 1.63 28.64
N GLU A 276 -14.59 0.48 28.70
CA GLU A 276 -13.37 0.26 29.48
C GLU A 276 -12.12 0.86 28.83
N ALA A 277 -12.07 0.90 27.47
CA ALA A 277 -10.88 1.26 26.71
C ALA A 277 -10.83 2.74 26.26
N PHE A 278 -11.96 3.46 26.28
CA PHE A 278 -12.04 4.85 25.81
C PHE A 278 -12.72 5.75 26.85
N GLU A 279 -12.04 6.80 27.27
CA GLU A 279 -12.53 7.72 28.30
C GLU A 279 -13.77 8.52 27.88
N ASP A 280 -13.95 8.73 26.58
CA ASP A 280 -15.07 9.45 25.98
C ASP A 280 -16.26 8.55 25.60
N VAL A 281 -16.18 7.24 25.87
CA VAL A 281 -17.26 6.27 25.68
C VAL A 281 -17.85 5.91 27.03
N SER A 282 -19.04 6.45 27.35
CA SER A 282 -19.74 6.15 28.59
C SER A 282 -20.79 5.03 28.43
N THR A 283 -21.31 4.88 27.23
CA THR A 283 -22.33 3.87 26.87
C THR A 283 -22.00 3.29 25.49
N PRO A 284 -22.52 2.11 25.13
CA PRO A 284 -22.34 1.57 23.78
C PRO A 284 -22.81 2.49 22.66
N ASP A 285 -23.76 3.39 22.92
CA ASP A 285 -24.26 4.34 21.89
C ASP A 285 -23.23 5.41 21.52
N ASP A 286 -22.25 5.66 22.37
CA ASP A 286 -21.16 6.62 22.10
C ASP A 286 -20.10 6.06 21.15
N ILE A 287 -20.09 4.75 20.90
CA ILE A 287 -19.11 4.09 20.01
C ILE A 287 -19.30 4.60 18.59
N THR A 288 -18.25 5.12 17.99
CA THR A 288 -18.19 5.57 16.59
C THR A 288 -17.20 4.73 15.81
N ILE A 289 -17.15 4.94 14.49
CA ILE A 289 -16.14 4.31 13.64
C ILE A 289 -14.71 4.79 14.02
N VAL A 290 -14.57 5.97 14.60
CA VAL A 290 -13.27 6.50 15.07
C VAL A 290 -12.71 5.64 16.18
N HIS A 291 -13.51 5.26 17.16
CA HIS A 291 -13.09 4.35 18.25
C HIS A 291 -12.67 2.98 17.70
N ILE A 292 -13.44 2.44 16.73
CA ILE A 292 -13.12 1.17 16.07
C ILE A 292 -11.79 1.27 15.33
N ALA A 293 -11.58 2.32 14.54
CA ALA A 293 -10.35 2.54 13.78
C ALA A 293 -9.15 2.78 14.70
N ASN A 294 -9.32 3.51 15.79
CA ASN A 294 -8.25 3.76 16.77
C ASN A 294 -7.87 2.47 17.52
N ALA A 295 -8.82 1.61 17.84
CA ALA A 295 -8.53 0.29 18.42
C ALA A 295 -7.77 -0.61 17.44
N LEU A 296 -8.19 -0.65 16.15
CA LEU A 296 -7.46 -1.38 15.10
C LEU A 296 -6.02 -0.87 14.98
N ALA A 297 -5.82 0.45 14.93
CA ALA A 297 -4.48 1.06 14.88
C ALA A 297 -3.64 0.70 16.10
N ALA A 298 -4.21 0.73 17.31
CA ALA A 298 -3.53 0.35 18.54
C ALA A 298 -3.05 -1.12 18.49
N PHE A 299 -3.89 -2.03 17.97
CA PHE A 299 -3.51 -3.42 17.74
C PHE A 299 -2.37 -3.52 16.72
N GLU A 300 -2.50 -2.89 15.55
CA GLU A 300 -1.48 -2.96 14.50
C GLU A 300 -0.14 -2.39 14.96
N ILE A 301 -0.13 -1.27 15.71
CA ILE A 301 1.09 -0.71 16.33
C ILE A 301 1.68 -1.73 17.31
N SER A 302 0.88 -2.34 18.17
CA SER A 302 1.34 -3.30 19.18
C SER A 302 1.88 -4.59 18.55
N GLU A 303 1.15 -5.17 17.61
CA GLU A 303 1.41 -6.49 17.04
C GLU A 303 2.56 -6.50 16.06
N TYR A 304 2.60 -5.50 15.17
CA TYR A 304 3.49 -5.49 14.01
C TYR A 304 4.72 -4.60 14.16
N GLN A 305 5.21 -4.38 15.40
CA GLN A 305 6.53 -3.77 15.64
C GLN A 305 7.63 -4.82 15.46
N SER A 306 8.67 -4.48 14.69
CA SER A 306 9.85 -5.34 14.49
C SER A 306 11.11 -4.46 14.47
N PHE A 307 11.90 -4.56 15.53
CA PHE A 307 13.16 -3.84 15.73
C PHE A 307 14.19 -4.68 16.50
N ASP A 308 14.11 -6.00 16.37
CA ASP A 308 14.96 -7.00 17.02
C ASP A 308 15.62 -7.95 16.02
N SER A 309 15.76 -7.52 14.76
CA SER A 309 16.40 -8.29 13.70
C SER A 309 17.92 -8.37 13.90
N ARG A 310 18.58 -9.23 13.14
CA ARG A 310 20.06 -9.32 13.12
C ARG A 310 20.66 -8.00 12.65
N PHE A 311 20.02 -7.31 11.70
CA PHE A 311 20.43 -5.98 11.26
C PHE A 311 20.34 -4.95 12.41
N ASP A 312 19.27 -4.98 13.24
CA ASP A 312 19.17 -4.08 14.39
C ASP A 312 20.28 -4.32 15.41
N ARG A 313 20.65 -5.58 15.69
CA ARG A 313 21.79 -5.92 16.55
C ARG A 313 23.11 -5.43 15.98
N TYR A 314 23.31 -5.56 14.68
CA TYR A 314 24.50 -5.04 13.99
C TYR A 314 24.58 -3.52 14.14
N LEU A 315 23.51 -2.81 13.91
CA LEU A 315 23.42 -1.35 14.09
C LEU A 315 23.65 -0.92 15.56
N ALA A 316 23.28 -1.76 16.52
CA ALA A 316 23.54 -1.55 17.94
C ALA A 316 25.00 -1.88 18.37
N GLY A 317 25.87 -2.31 17.44
CA GLY A 317 27.29 -2.57 17.67
C GLY A 317 27.67 -4.03 17.91
N ASP A 318 26.76 -5.00 17.70
CA ASP A 318 27.07 -6.42 17.73
C ASP A 318 27.80 -6.84 16.43
N ALA A 319 29.11 -6.82 16.45
CA ALA A 319 29.94 -7.18 15.29
C ALA A 319 29.78 -8.66 14.85
N ASN A 320 29.21 -9.52 15.69
CA ASN A 320 28.97 -10.94 15.37
C ASN A 320 27.52 -11.18 14.88
N ALA A 321 26.72 -10.14 14.67
CA ALA A 321 25.36 -10.26 14.20
C ALA A 321 25.28 -10.80 12.76
N PHE A 322 26.31 -10.58 11.94
CA PHE A 322 26.42 -11.01 10.55
C PHE A 322 27.56 -12.01 10.36
N ASP A 323 27.40 -12.92 9.42
CA ASP A 323 28.49 -13.68 8.83
C ASP A 323 29.14 -12.92 7.65
N GLU A 324 30.18 -13.52 7.04
CA GLU A 324 30.92 -12.90 5.94
C GLU A 324 30.05 -12.64 4.70
N THR A 325 29.12 -13.54 4.38
CA THR A 325 28.20 -13.42 3.22
C THR A 325 27.21 -12.27 3.42
N GLU A 326 26.64 -12.19 4.61
CA GLU A 326 25.68 -11.14 4.98
C GLU A 326 26.34 -9.77 5.06
N GLN A 327 27.60 -9.71 5.53
CA GLN A 327 28.40 -8.49 5.55
C GLN A 327 28.70 -8.01 4.12
N ALA A 328 29.09 -8.92 3.21
CA ALA A 328 29.30 -8.60 1.80
C ALA A 328 28.00 -8.08 1.15
N GLY A 329 26.84 -8.70 1.47
CA GLY A 329 25.53 -8.25 1.00
C GLY A 329 25.15 -6.85 1.50
N LEU A 330 25.46 -6.52 2.77
CA LEU A 330 25.32 -5.16 3.30
C LEU A 330 26.16 -4.16 2.50
N GLU A 331 27.42 -4.47 2.23
CA GLU A 331 28.33 -3.61 1.47
C GLU A 331 27.83 -3.38 0.04
N LEU A 332 27.31 -4.41 -0.62
CA LEU A 332 26.66 -4.29 -1.92
C LEU A 332 25.41 -3.40 -1.87
N PHE A 333 24.55 -3.61 -0.88
CA PHE A 333 23.29 -2.87 -0.72
C PHE A 333 23.51 -1.36 -0.56
N TYR A 334 24.48 -0.98 0.30
CA TYR A 334 24.84 0.41 0.56
C TYR A 334 25.85 0.98 -0.46
N GLY A 335 26.45 0.13 -1.29
CA GLY A 335 27.49 0.46 -2.26
C GLY A 335 27.07 0.23 -3.71
N GLU A 336 27.70 -0.73 -4.39
CA GLU A 336 27.63 -0.93 -5.83
C GLU A 336 26.22 -1.21 -6.35
N ALA A 337 25.42 -1.98 -5.62
CA ALA A 337 24.04 -2.28 -6.01
C ALA A 337 23.10 -1.08 -5.92
N GLY A 338 23.45 -0.03 -5.14
CA GLY A 338 22.75 1.24 -5.06
C GLY A 338 21.35 1.19 -4.44
N CYS A 339 21.01 0.10 -3.74
CA CYS A 339 19.66 -0.13 -3.18
C CYS A 339 19.27 0.96 -2.17
N VAL A 340 20.25 1.47 -1.43
CA VAL A 340 20.09 2.55 -0.42
C VAL A 340 19.53 3.85 -1.01
N SER A 341 19.63 4.07 -2.31
CA SER A 341 19.12 5.29 -2.97
C SER A 341 17.59 5.47 -2.81
N CYS A 342 16.87 4.34 -2.67
CA CYS A 342 15.43 4.31 -2.41
C CYS A 342 15.12 3.64 -1.06
N HIS A 343 15.89 2.62 -0.66
CA HIS A 343 15.71 1.86 0.57
C HIS A 343 16.66 2.36 1.67
N SER A 344 16.44 3.59 2.12
CA SER A 344 17.25 4.28 3.13
C SER A 344 16.51 4.46 4.47
N GLY A 345 17.24 4.92 5.48
CA GLY A 345 16.71 5.17 6.82
C GLY A 345 16.41 3.90 7.63
N PRO A 346 15.90 4.05 8.87
CA PRO A 346 15.67 2.94 9.79
C PRO A 346 14.64 1.92 9.29
N LEU A 347 13.65 2.35 8.50
CA LEU A 347 12.66 1.48 7.86
C LEU A 347 13.10 0.94 6.50
N LEU A 348 14.27 1.34 5.99
CA LEU A 348 14.75 0.97 4.65
C LEU A 348 13.73 1.33 3.55
N THR A 349 13.25 2.59 3.58
CA THR A 349 12.35 3.17 2.60
C THR A 349 12.43 4.71 2.63
N ASP A 350 12.47 5.33 1.47
CA ASP A 350 12.32 6.78 1.33
C ASP A 350 10.85 7.23 1.18
N GLN A 351 9.91 6.26 1.15
CA GLN A 351 8.47 6.44 0.96
C GLN A 351 8.08 7.20 -0.32
N ARG A 352 9.02 7.36 -1.27
CA ARG A 352 8.78 7.97 -2.58
C ARG A 352 8.23 6.96 -3.58
N PHE A 353 7.94 7.44 -4.79
CA PHE A 353 7.27 6.66 -5.82
C PHE A 353 8.16 6.47 -7.03
N TYR A 354 8.33 5.20 -7.46
CA TYR A 354 9.16 4.83 -8.61
C TYR A 354 8.46 3.83 -9.53
N ALA A 355 8.74 3.95 -10.82
CA ALA A 355 8.30 3.05 -11.86
C ALA A 355 9.39 2.02 -12.14
N LEU A 356 9.15 0.77 -11.78
CA LEU A 356 10.12 -0.33 -11.89
C LEU A 356 9.87 -1.24 -13.10
N MET A 357 8.86 -0.95 -13.93
CA MET A 357 8.47 -1.80 -15.06
C MET A 357 8.11 -3.25 -14.63
N LEU A 358 7.50 -3.43 -13.45
CA LEU A 358 7.04 -4.76 -13.03
C LEU A 358 6.04 -5.37 -14.02
N PRO A 359 6.03 -6.69 -14.25
CA PRO A 359 5.02 -7.37 -15.06
C PRO A 359 3.61 -7.02 -14.58
N HIS A 360 2.80 -6.47 -15.48
CA HIS A 360 1.48 -5.93 -15.15
C HIS A 360 0.39 -6.94 -15.48
N PHE A 361 -0.31 -7.43 -14.47
CA PHE A 361 -1.41 -8.38 -14.61
C PHE A 361 -2.52 -8.11 -13.58
N GLY A 362 -3.65 -8.78 -13.76
CA GLY A 362 -4.84 -8.60 -12.95
C GLY A 362 -5.68 -7.39 -13.36
N PRO A 363 -6.69 -7.03 -12.57
CA PRO A 363 -7.66 -6.00 -12.93
C PRO A 363 -7.11 -4.58 -12.86
N GLY A 364 -5.95 -4.37 -12.21
CA GLY A 364 -5.39 -3.05 -11.96
C GLY A 364 -6.31 -2.12 -11.13
N ARG A 365 -5.77 -0.98 -10.73
CA ARG A 365 -6.53 0.10 -10.12
C ARG A 365 -6.47 1.34 -11.01
N THR A 366 -7.59 1.61 -11.68
CA THR A 366 -7.75 2.71 -12.62
C THR A 366 -8.78 3.71 -12.09
N ARG A 367 -8.95 4.82 -12.79
CA ARG A 367 -10.06 5.75 -12.56
C ARG A 367 -11.40 5.08 -12.92
N GLN A 368 -12.48 5.52 -12.30
CA GLN A 368 -13.82 4.93 -12.44
C GLN A 368 -14.27 4.72 -13.89
N TRP A 369 -13.86 5.61 -14.80
CA TRP A 369 -14.29 5.60 -16.20
C TRP A 369 -13.19 5.14 -17.18
N ASP A 370 -12.07 4.62 -16.67
CA ASP A 370 -11.03 4.06 -17.54
C ASP A 370 -11.46 2.66 -17.98
N SER A 371 -11.69 2.50 -19.28
CA SER A 371 -12.08 1.23 -19.88
C SER A 371 -10.93 0.23 -19.99
N ILE A 372 -9.70 0.68 -19.81
CA ILE A 372 -8.50 -0.16 -19.91
C ILE A 372 -8.16 -0.72 -18.54
N VAL A 373 -8.10 -2.04 -18.46
CA VAL A 373 -7.68 -2.77 -17.26
C VAL A 373 -6.17 -2.62 -17.09
N ARG A 374 -5.73 -1.63 -16.32
CA ARG A 374 -4.31 -1.39 -16.00
C ARG A 374 -4.17 -0.71 -14.66
N ASP A 375 -3.02 -0.86 -14.01
CA ASP A 375 -2.68 -0.10 -12.81
C ASP A 375 -1.75 1.06 -13.15
N VAL A 376 -2.24 2.28 -13.02
CA VAL A 376 -1.48 3.49 -13.31
C VAL A 376 -0.70 4.03 -12.10
N GLY A 377 -0.70 3.32 -10.97
CA GLY A 377 0.04 3.66 -9.76
C GLY A 377 -0.36 5.02 -9.18
N HIS A 378 0.63 5.78 -8.73
CA HIS A 378 0.45 7.09 -8.09
C HIS A 378 -0.27 8.13 -8.98
N MET A 379 -0.21 7.99 -10.30
CA MET A 379 -0.96 8.87 -11.22
C MET A 379 -2.47 8.89 -10.92
N ALA A 380 -3.04 7.80 -10.42
CA ALA A 380 -4.46 7.76 -10.04
C ALA A 380 -4.80 8.68 -8.84
N VAL A 381 -3.79 9.09 -8.08
CA VAL A 381 -3.89 9.96 -6.91
C VAL A 381 -3.47 11.39 -7.22
N SER A 382 -2.30 11.54 -7.87
CA SER A 382 -1.69 12.86 -8.15
C SER A 382 -2.28 13.58 -9.35
N ASP A 383 -2.96 12.89 -10.25
CA ASP A 383 -3.50 13.40 -11.52
C ASP A 383 -2.40 13.88 -12.50
N ARG A 384 -1.14 13.46 -12.30
CA ARG A 384 0.02 13.86 -13.09
C ARG A 384 0.51 12.71 -13.97
N LEU A 385 0.69 12.95 -15.27
CA LEU A 385 1.19 11.94 -16.19
C LEU A 385 2.60 11.44 -15.84
N ASP A 386 3.41 12.28 -15.21
CA ASP A 386 4.77 11.89 -14.79
C ASP A 386 4.77 10.84 -13.70
N ASP A 387 3.69 10.71 -12.94
CA ASP A 387 3.52 9.72 -11.88
C ASP A 387 2.91 8.39 -12.37
N ALA A 388 2.76 8.23 -13.70
CA ALA A 388 2.26 7.00 -14.27
C ALA A 388 3.17 5.81 -13.96
N TYR A 389 2.56 4.72 -13.46
CA TYR A 389 3.21 3.44 -13.10
C TYR A 389 4.21 3.53 -11.94
N ARG A 390 4.20 4.63 -11.19
CA ARG A 390 5.01 4.79 -9.99
C ARG A 390 4.28 4.24 -8.79
N PHE A 391 4.98 3.47 -7.98
CA PHE A 391 4.49 2.88 -6.74
C PHE A 391 5.42 3.24 -5.60
N ARG A 392 4.87 3.30 -4.38
CA ARG A 392 5.61 3.67 -3.18
C ARG A 392 6.69 2.62 -2.87
N THR A 393 7.89 3.09 -2.55
CA THR A 393 8.96 2.26 -1.99
C THR A 393 8.48 1.63 -0.68
N PRO A 394 8.35 0.29 -0.57
CA PRO A 394 7.98 -0.35 0.69
C PRO A 394 9.15 -0.38 1.67
N SER A 395 8.87 -0.53 2.97
CA SER A 395 9.87 -0.93 3.93
C SER A 395 10.41 -2.32 3.60
N LEU A 396 11.70 -2.54 3.83
CA LEU A 396 12.31 -3.88 3.69
C LEU A 396 12.38 -4.65 5.02
N ARG A 397 11.90 -4.07 6.12
CA ARG A 397 11.81 -4.79 7.40
C ARG A 397 10.94 -6.04 7.25
N ASN A 398 11.46 -7.19 7.67
CA ASN A 398 10.82 -8.50 7.53
C ASN A 398 10.54 -8.94 6.08
N VAL A 399 11.24 -8.37 5.09
CA VAL A 399 10.97 -8.61 3.67
C VAL A 399 11.02 -10.09 3.29
N ALA A 400 11.88 -10.90 3.92
CA ALA A 400 11.96 -12.34 3.65
C ALA A 400 10.67 -13.12 3.98
N LEU A 401 9.78 -12.57 4.81
CA LEU A 401 8.52 -13.20 5.22
C LEU A 401 7.31 -12.79 4.35
N THR A 402 7.46 -11.78 3.47
CA THR A 402 6.35 -11.04 2.89
C THR A 402 6.13 -11.27 1.40
N GLY A 403 6.66 -12.38 0.88
CA GLY A 403 6.41 -12.78 -0.51
C GLY A 403 4.93 -13.12 -0.77
N PRO A 404 4.47 -13.00 -2.05
CA PRO A 404 5.22 -12.62 -3.25
C PRO A 404 5.44 -11.09 -3.36
N TYR A 405 6.43 -10.69 -4.16
CA TYR A 405 7.00 -9.35 -4.17
C TYR A 405 6.52 -8.48 -5.34
N GLY A 406 6.58 -7.16 -5.13
CA GLY A 406 6.07 -6.14 -6.04
C GLY A 406 4.65 -5.71 -5.67
N HIS A 407 4.19 -4.58 -6.20
CA HIS A 407 2.85 -4.03 -5.89
C HIS A 407 1.69 -4.97 -6.26
N ASN A 408 1.93 -5.93 -7.15
CA ASN A 408 0.99 -6.95 -7.57
C ASN A 408 1.51 -8.38 -7.34
N GLY A 409 2.57 -8.55 -6.53
CA GLY A 409 3.14 -9.87 -6.22
C GLY A 409 3.68 -10.60 -7.45
N ALA A 410 4.37 -9.88 -8.35
CA ALA A 410 4.87 -10.43 -9.61
C ALA A 410 5.96 -11.50 -9.44
N TYR A 411 6.69 -11.49 -8.33
CA TYR A 411 7.80 -12.42 -8.09
C TYR A 411 7.57 -13.23 -6.81
N ARG A 412 7.65 -14.55 -6.93
CA ARG A 412 7.47 -15.47 -5.79
C ARG A 412 8.58 -15.37 -4.76
N THR A 413 9.81 -15.15 -5.22
CA THR A 413 11.01 -15.23 -4.40
C THR A 413 11.66 -13.87 -4.21
N LEU A 414 12.35 -13.70 -3.08
CA LEU A 414 13.15 -12.51 -2.79
C LEU A 414 14.25 -12.33 -3.84
N GLU A 415 14.91 -13.42 -4.26
CA GLU A 415 15.89 -13.38 -5.33
C GLU A 415 15.28 -12.89 -6.65
N GLY A 416 14.06 -13.34 -7.01
CA GLY A 416 13.39 -12.92 -8.24
C GLY A 416 13.17 -11.41 -8.30
N ILE A 417 12.71 -10.80 -7.20
CA ILE A 417 12.53 -9.33 -7.16
C ILE A 417 13.87 -8.58 -7.11
N VAL A 418 14.91 -9.12 -6.47
CA VAL A 418 16.28 -8.55 -6.51
C VAL A 418 16.79 -8.54 -7.94
N ARG A 419 16.73 -9.66 -8.67
CA ARG A 419 17.11 -9.74 -10.07
C ARG A 419 16.33 -8.78 -10.97
N HIS A 420 15.05 -8.57 -10.67
CA HIS A 420 14.26 -7.57 -11.39
C HIS A 420 14.80 -6.14 -11.17
N HIS A 421 15.20 -5.77 -9.96
CA HIS A 421 15.79 -4.45 -9.71
C HIS A 421 17.14 -4.29 -10.41
N LEU A 422 17.93 -5.37 -10.54
CA LEU A 422 19.21 -5.33 -11.22
C LEU A 422 19.09 -5.22 -12.75
N ASP A 423 18.11 -5.90 -13.37
CA ASP A 423 17.82 -5.80 -14.81
C ASP A 423 16.30 -5.83 -15.07
N PRO A 424 15.59 -4.72 -14.94
CA PRO A 424 14.13 -4.69 -15.11
C PRO A 424 13.65 -5.14 -16.48
N ARG A 425 14.41 -4.82 -17.54
CA ARG A 425 14.02 -5.16 -18.91
C ARG A 425 14.22 -6.63 -19.22
N GLY A 426 15.36 -7.19 -18.84
CA GLY A 426 15.66 -8.62 -19.00
C GLY A 426 14.73 -9.47 -18.15
N ALA A 427 14.55 -9.12 -16.86
CA ALA A 427 13.66 -9.83 -15.96
C ALA A 427 12.19 -9.78 -16.43
N PHE A 428 11.72 -8.62 -16.92
CA PHE A 428 10.38 -8.51 -17.52
C PHE A 428 10.21 -9.42 -18.76
N ALA A 429 11.24 -9.45 -19.62
CA ALA A 429 11.18 -10.26 -20.84
C ALA A 429 11.21 -11.78 -20.55
N ALA A 430 11.89 -12.17 -19.47
CA ALA A 430 12.00 -13.57 -19.03
C ALA A 430 10.83 -14.04 -18.17
N TRP A 431 10.03 -13.11 -17.60
CA TRP A 431 8.95 -13.41 -16.66
C TRP A 431 7.88 -14.32 -17.27
N GLN A 432 7.42 -15.29 -16.48
CA GLN A 432 6.39 -16.24 -16.87
C GLN A 432 5.14 -16.08 -16.01
N ARG A 433 3.97 -16.42 -16.58
CA ARG A 433 2.67 -16.25 -15.90
C ARG A 433 2.51 -17.09 -14.63
N ASP A 434 3.20 -18.21 -14.55
CA ASP A 434 3.20 -19.12 -13.41
C ASP A 434 4.03 -18.59 -12.22
N GLU A 435 4.79 -17.52 -12.40
CA GLU A 435 5.35 -16.74 -11.28
C GLU A 435 4.24 -16.10 -10.43
N ALA A 436 3.12 -15.73 -11.02
CA ALA A 436 1.99 -15.18 -10.29
C ALA A 436 1.24 -16.26 -9.51
N ILE A 437 1.06 -16.06 -8.21
CA ILE A 437 0.29 -16.94 -7.32
C ILE A 437 -1.18 -16.49 -7.34
N LEU A 438 -1.94 -17.03 -8.29
CA LEU A 438 -3.35 -16.70 -8.51
C LEU A 438 -4.23 -17.94 -8.30
N PRO A 439 -5.11 -17.95 -7.28
CA PRO A 439 -6.12 -18.99 -7.16
C PRO A 439 -7.00 -19.07 -8.40
N SER A 440 -7.33 -20.29 -8.84
CA SER A 440 -8.11 -20.52 -10.07
C SER A 440 -9.49 -19.85 -10.00
N ALA A 441 -9.84 -19.13 -11.07
CA ALA A 441 -11.12 -18.46 -11.25
C ALA A 441 -11.51 -18.45 -12.75
N PRO A 442 -11.94 -19.60 -13.33
CA PRO A 442 -12.14 -19.74 -14.78
C PRO A 442 -13.03 -18.70 -15.43
N TRP A 443 -13.93 -18.07 -14.65
CA TRP A 443 -14.86 -17.04 -15.15
C TRP A 443 -14.24 -15.63 -15.27
N ILE A 444 -13.02 -15.39 -14.73
CA ILE A 444 -12.30 -14.11 -14.81
C ILE A 444 -10.84 -14.23 -15.27
N GLU A 445 -10.25 -15.44 -15.27
CA GLU A 445 -8.84 -15.68 -15.65
C GLU A 445 -8.48 -15.13 -17.03
N TYR A 446 -9.41 -15.09 -17.98
CA TYR A 446 -9.18 -14.55 -19.31
C TYR A 446 -8.79 -13.06 -19.32
N LYS A 447 -9.00 -12.35 -18.22
CA LYS A 447 -8.62 -10.94 -18.05
C LYS A 447 -7.26 -10.76 -17.37
N ASP A 448 -6.74 -11.78 -16.67
CA ASP A 448 -5.62 -11.62 -15.75
C ASP A 448 -4.37 -11.10 -16.47
N PHE A 449 -4.10 -11.54 -17.70
CA PHE A 449 -2.87 -11.19 -18.40
C PHE A 449 -3.04 -10.27 -19.62
N VAL A 450 -4.21 -9.67 -19.79
CA VAL A 450 -4.49 -8.76 -20.92
C VAL A 450 -3.52 -7.60 -20.97
N SER A 451 -3.24 -6.95 -19.84
CA SER A 451 -2.30 -5.82 -19.78
C SER A 451 -0.85 -6.27 -19.99
N PHE A 452 -0.47 -7.47 -19.53
CA PHE A 452 0.86 -8.03 -19.76
C PHE A 452 1.10 -8.35 -21.24
N GLU A 453 0.07 -8.81 -21.96
CA GLU A 453 0.16 -9.14 -23.40
C GLU A 453 0.09 -7.91 -24.31
N ASP A 454 -0.48 -6.82 -23.83
CA ASP A 454 -0.61 -5.59 -24.61
C ASP A 454 0.77 -4.95 -24.87
N SER A 455 1.18 -4.96 -26.14
CA SER A 455 2.46 -4.38 -26.57
C SER A 455 2.56 -2.88 -26.33
N GLN A 456 1.44 -2.15 -26.40
CA GLN A 456 1.41 -0.72 -26.13
C GLN A 456 1.58 -0.46 -24.63
N GLU A 457 0.95 -1.28 -23.77
CA GLU A 457 1.12 -1.15 -22.34
C GLU A 457 2.55 -1.47 -21.90
N ARG A 458 3.17 -2.51 -22.47
CA ARG A 458 4.59 -2.81 -22.26
C ARG A 458 5.50 -1.64 -22.69
N ALA A 459 5.21 -1.01 -23.81
CA ALA A 459 5.96 0.16 -24.27
C ALA A 459 5.79 1.37 -23.32
N ARG A 460 4.59 1.59 -22.77
CA ARG A 460 4.33 2.64 -21.76
C ARG A 460 5.12 2.39 -20.49
N LEU A 461 5.06 1.17 -19.93
CA LEU A 461 5.84 0.77 -18.76
C LEU A 461 7.34 0.99 -18.99
N ALA A 462 7.87 0.51 -20.12
CA ALA A 462 9.29 0.65 -20.46
C ALA A 462 9.74 2.10 -20.61
N SER A 463 8.85 3.02 -21.05
CA SER A 463 9.14 4.44 -21.20
C SER A 463 9.19 5.22 -19.89
N ARG A 464 8.71 4.61 -18.78
CA ARG A 464 8.63 5.23 -17.45
C ARG A 464 9.61 4.65 -16.45
N LEU A 465 10.46 3.72 -16.86
CA LEU A 465 11.43 3.08 -15.97
C LEU A 465 12.36 4.12 -15.31
N ASP A 466 12.33 4.18 -13.98
CA ASP A 466 13.08 5.15 -13.17
C ASP A 466 14.46 4.64 -12.70
N ILE A 467 14.73 3.35 -12.78
CA ILE A 467 15.99 2.76 -12.28
C ILE A 467 16.94 2.37 -13.42
N THR A 468 18.24 2.44 -13.13
CA THR A 468 19.31 2.06 -14.06
C THR A 468 19.76 0.63 -13.72
N PRO A 469 19.93 -0.26 -14.72
CA PRO A 469 20.44 -1.61 -14.50
C PRO A 469 21.83 -1.62 -13.87
N VAL A 470 22.07 -2.60 -12.98
CA VAL A 470 23.35 -2.88 -12.32
C VAL A 470 23.70 -4.33 -12.60
N THR A 471 24.95 -4.59 -13.01
CA THR A 471 25.41 -5.96 -13.26
C THR A 471 26.14 -6.50 -12.05
N LEU A 472 25.60 -7.55 -11.46
CA LEU A 472 26.22 -8.33 -10.38
C LEU A 472 26.35 -9.78 -10.81
N ASP A 473 27.34 -10.49 -10.26
CA ASP A 473 27.45 -11.93 -10.46
C ASP A 473 26.54 -12.73 -9.52
N GLU A 474 26.49 -14.05 -9.71
CA GLU A 474 25.61 -14.94 -8.95
C GLU A 474 25.93 -14.95 -7.45
N THR A 475 27.21 -14.82 -7.08
CA THR A 475 27.65 -14.74 -5.68
C THR A 475 27.15 -13.45 -5.04
N GLN A 476 27.33 -12.33 -5.71
CA GLN A 476 26.88 -11.02 -5.25
C GLN A 476 25.33 -10.94 -5.10
N VAL A 477 24.60 -11.59 -5.99
CA VAL A 477 23.13 -11.70 -5.84
C VAL A 477 22.76 -12.51 -4.59
N ALA A 478 23.44 -13.64 -4.35
CA ALA A 478 23.21 -14.46 -3.16
C ALA A 478 23.57 -13.70 -1.86
N GLU A 479 24.64 -12.92 -1.86
CA GLU A 479 25.06 -12.06 -0.75
C GLU A 479 24.00 -10.98 -0.45
N LEU A 480 23.46 -10.31 -1.48
CA LEU A 480 22.34 -9.36 -1.31
C LEU A 480 21.11 -10.01 -0.67
N VAL A 481 20.74 -11.21 -1.14
CA VAL A 481 19.60 -11.95 -0.58
C VAL A 481 19.88 -12.32 0.88
N ALA A 482 21.08 -12.81 1.20
CA ALA A 482 21.48 -13.13 2.57
C ALA A 482 21.38 -11.90 3.50
N PHE A 483 21.85 -10.74 3.05
CA PHE A 483 21.65 -9.50 3.81
C PHE A 483 20.18 -9.17 4.03
N LEU A 484 19.33 -9.24 3.00
CA LEU A 484 17.89 -8.96 3.12
C LEU A 484 17.19 -9.91 4.11
N GLU A 485 17.63 -11.14 4.24
CA GLU A 485 17.12 -12.09 5.23
C GLU A 485 17.46 -11.68 6.67
N THR A 486 18.57 -10.96 6.90
CA THR A 486 18.93 -10.43 8.22
C THR A 486 17.98 -9.36 8.74
N LEU A 487 17.11 -8.80 7.88
CA LEU A 487 16.12 -7.79 8.24
C LEU A 487 14.88 -8.38 8.95
N THR A 488 14.88 -9.71 9.15
CA THR A 488 13.78 -10.42 9.83
C THR A 488 13.95 -10.35 11.35
N GLY A 489 12.98 -9.78 12.03
CA GLY A 489 12.93 -9.72 13.50
C GLY A 489 12.46 -11.04 14.11
N SER A 490 13.01 -11.41 15.27
CA SER A 490 12.63 -12.64 15.96
C SER A 490 11.18 -12.58 16.50
N GLY A 491 10.72 -11.40 16.91
CA GLY A 491 9.35 -11.15 17.36
C GLY A 491 8.32 -11.24 16.25
N SER A 492 8.70 -10.99 15.00
CA SER A 492 7.80 -11.03 13.85
C SER A 492 7.37 -12.45 13.44
N VAL A 493 8.10 -13.47 13.87
CA VAL A 493 7.76 -14.87 13.57
C VAL A 493 6.68 -15.41 14.54
N LYS A 494 6.58 -14.86 15.75
CA LYS A 494 5.72 -15.41 16.82
C LYS A 494 4.46 -14.60 17.09
N GLY A 495 4.41 -13.33 16.66
CA GLY A 495 3.39 -12.38 17.10
C GLY A 495 3.47 -12.04 18.59
N ARG A 496 2.66 -11.11 19.06
CA ARG A 496 2.57 -10.71 20.48
C ARG A 496 1.23 -11.06 21.08
N LEU A 497 0.14 -10.61 20.47
CA LEU A 497 -1.23 -10.94 20.84
C LEU A 497 -1.75 -12.13 20.02
N GLY A 498 -1.31 -12.25 18.78
CA GLY A 498 -1.65 -13.35 17.87
C GLY A 498 -3.13 -13.44 17.53
N ARG A 499 -3.56 -14.61 17.03
CA ARG A 499 -4.95 -14.93 16.71
C ARG A 499 -5.73 -15.25 18.00
N PRO A 500 -6.92 -14.64 18.24
CA PRO A 500 -7.78 -15.00 19.38
C PRO A 500 -8.51 -16.33 19.12
N ASP A 501 -8.91 -17.00 20.20
CA ASP A 501 -9.70 -18.25 20.11
C ASP A 501 -11.15 -18.00 19.69
N ALA A 502 -11.70 -16.84 20.05
CA ALA A 502 -13.07 -16.42 19.74
C ALA A 502 -13.17 -14.89 19.66
N VAL A 503 -14.20 -14.41 18.98
CA VAL A 503 -14.55 -13.00 18.89
C VAL A 503 -15.94 -12.72 19.45
N PRO A 504 -16.18 -11.51 19.99
CA PRO A 504 -17.44 -11.16 20.67
C PRO A 504 -18.70 -11.25 19.80
N SER A 505 -18.58 -11.13 18.48
CA SER A 505 -19.72 -11.31 17.57
C SER A 505 -20.25 -12.74 17.52
N GLY A 506 -19.43 -13.72 17.91
CA GLY A 506 -19.71 -15.15 17.77
C GLY A 506 -19.56 -15.67 16.34
N LEU A 507 -19.06 -14.84 15.42
CA LEU A 507 -18.68 -15.26 14.07
C LEU A 507 -17.41 -16.10 14.08
N GLU A 508 -17.14 -16.82 13.00
CA GLU A 508 -15.94 -17.65 12.89
C GLU A 508 -14.67 -16.79 12.80
N VAL A 509 -13.70 -17.07 13.64
CA VAL A 509 -12.39 -16.39 13.64
C VAL A 509 -11.56 -16.87 12.45
N GLN A 510 -11.06 -15.94 11.67
CA GLN A 510 -10.26 -16.24 10.47
C GLN A 510 -8.76 -16.14 10.74
#